data_120b7c97c5366cabd0067ef3a8369d9d
#
_entry.id   120b7c97c5366cabd0067ef3a8369d9d
#
_cell.length_a   1.000
_cell.length_b   1.000
_cell.length_c   1.000
_cell.angle_alpha   90.00
_cell.angle_beta   90.00
_cell.angle_gamma   90.00
#
_symmetry.space_group_name_H-M   'P 1'
#
loop_
_entity.id
_entity.type
_entity.pdbx_description
1 polymer ?
#
loop_
_entity_poly.entity_id
_entity_poly.type
_entity_poly.pdbx_seq_one_letter_code
_entity_poly.pdbx_strand_id
1 'polypeptide(L)'
;MTTAATTATESVARELVEYCKAGRNLDAIEKLYSPSIESIEPNDFEGMPARMTGIDAIRKKNQWWFENFDVDGHEVDGPFVNGDQFAVRYSFETTNKKTRQHAKLSEIAVYTVKGGKIAQERFFDQVTDR
;
A
#
# COMPACT_ATOMS: atom_id res chain seq x y z
N MET A 1 9.56 -11.35 -25.83
CA MET A 1 9.35 -11.54 -24.42
C MET A 1 8.62 -10.38 -23.73
N THR A 2 9.01 -9.16 -23.99
CA THR A 2 8.32 -8.02 -23.38
C THR A 2 6.87 -8.01 -23.79
N THR A 3 5.98 -7.94 -22.81
CA THR A 3 4.56 -7.90 -23.04
C THR A 3 4.00 -6.54 -22.67
N ALA A 4 2.85 -6.20 -23.25
CA ALA A 4 2.15 -4.97 -22.88
C ALA A 4 1.77 -4.99 -21.39
N ALA A 5 1.45 -6.17 -20.85
CA ALA A 5 1.13 -6.34 -19.42
C ALA A 5 2.31 -5.99 -18.54
N THR A 6 3.53 -6.46 -18.88
CA THR A 6 4.76 -6.15 -18.12
C THR A 6 5.05 -4.65 -18.17
N THR A 7 4.92 -4.03 -19.36
CA THR A 7 5.16 -2.59 -19.52
C THR A 7 4.14 -1.78 -18.70
N ALA A 8 2.87 -2.16 -18.74
CA ALA A 8 1.83 -1.50 -17.96
C ALA A 8 2.08 -1.65 -16.47
N THR A 9 2.51 -2.84 -16.02
CA THR A 9 2.86 -3.09 -14.62
C THR A 9 3.99 -2.19 -14.17
N GLU A 10 5.06 -2.10 -14.96
CA GLU A 10 6.20 -1.24 -14.62
C GLU A 10 5.79 0.23 -14.49
N SER A 11 4.96 0.71 -15.42
CA SER A 11 4.49 2.10 -15.40
C SER A 11 3.68 2.39 -14.12
N VAL A 12 2.73 1.53 -13.80
CA VAL A 12 1.90 1.67 -12.59
C VAL A 12 2.79 1.59 -11.34
N ALA A 13 3.72 0.64 -11.32
CA ALA A 13 4.61 0.44 -10.18
C ALA A 13 5.46 1.69 -9.89
N ARG A 14 6.04 2.28 -10.93
CA ARG A 14 6.85 3.48 -10.77
C ARG A 14 6.04 4.66 -10.29
N GLU A 15 4.83 4.86 -10.84
CA GLU A 15 3.95 5.94 -10.38
C GLU A 15 3.54 5.75 -8.92
N LEU A 16 3.20 4.53 -8.52
CA LEU A 16 2.84 4.26 -7.13
C LEU A 16 3.98 4.63 -6.19
N VAL A 17 5.18 4.17 -6.49
CA VAL A 17 6.37 4.46 -5.67
C VAL A 17 6.64 5.96 -5.59
N GLU A 18 6.53 6.67 -6.71
CA GLU A 18 6.70 8.13 -6.74
C GLU A 18 5.70 8.84 -5.81
N TYR A 19 4.42 8.49 -5.90
CA TYR A 19 3.40 9.04 -5.02
C TYR A 19 3.69 8.75 -3.55
N CYS A 20 4.04 7.51 -3.25
CA CYS A 20 4.29 7.09 -1.86
C CYS A 20 5.53 7.79 -1.28
N LYS A 21 6.59 7.96 -2.07
CA LYS A 21 7.78 8.71 -1.64
C LYS A 21 7.45 10.15 -1.32
N ALA A 22 6.52 10.73 -2.06
CA ALA A 22 6.08 12.10 -1.83
C ALA A 22 5.04 12.23 -0.71
N GLY A 23 4.62 11.14 -0.09
CA GLY A 23 3.57 11.14 0.93
C GLY A 23 2.18 11.36 0.36
N ARG A 24 1.99 11.12 -0.95
CA ARG A 24 0.74 11.35 -1.67
C ARG A 24 -0.03 10.06 -1.92
N ASN A 25 -0.21 9.28 -0.86
CA ASN A 25 -0.85 7.97 -0.96
C ASN A 25 -2.31 8.05 -1.44
N LEU A 26 -3.06 9.05 -0.99
CA LEU A 26 -4.45 9.21 -1.43
C LEU A 26 -4.55 9.51 -2.92
N ASP A 27 -3.63 10.30 -3.45
CA ASP A 27 -3.58 10.58 -4.89
C ASP A 27 -3.29 9.32 -5.70
N ALA A 28 -2.41 8.46 -5.19
CA ALA A 28 -2.10 7.18 -5.81
C ALA A 28 -3.34 6.29 -5.90
N ILE A 29 -4.13 6.24 -4.83
CA ILE A 29 -5.37 5.48 -4.81
C ILE A 29 -6.33 6.00 -5.89
N GLU A 30 -6.52 7.30 -5.98
CA GLU A 30 -7.44 7.88 -6.95
C GLU A 30 -7.02 7.63 -8.39
N LYS A 31 -5.73 7.66 -8.67
CA LYS A 31 -5.23 7.52 -10.04
C LYS A 31 -5.02 6.06 -10.47
N LEU A 32 -4.50 5.23 -9.57
CA LEU A 32 -3.93 3.93 -9.95
C LEU A 32 -4.79 2.73 -9.57
N TYR A 33 -5.70 2.87 -8.62
CA TYR A 33 -6.47 1.72 -8.11
C TYR A 33 -7.73 1.47 -8.94
N SER A 34 -8.00 0.18 -9.16
CA SER A 34 -9.27 -0.26 -9.76
C SER A 34 -10.43 0.07 -8.82
N PRO A 35 -11.61 0.44 -9.34
CA PRO A 35 -12.80 0.58 -8.51
C PRO A 35 -13.16 -0.67 -7.71
N SER A 36 -12.79 -1.84 -8.20
CA SER A 36 -13.05 -3.13 -7.55
C SER A 36 -11.83 -3.69 -6.83
N ILE A 37 -10.89 -2.85 -6.46
CA ILE A 37 -9.66 -3.22 -5.75
C ILE A 37 -9.95 -4.16 -4.57
N GLU A 38 -9.11 -5.18 -4.42
CA GLU A 38 -9.12 -6.04 -3.25
C GLU A 38 -7.87 -5.77 -2.42
N SER A 39 -8.05 -5.53 -1.13
CA SER A 39 -6.94 -5.28 -0.21
C SER A 39 -6.92 -6.36 0.87
N ILE A 40 -5.76 -6.94 1.11
CA ILE A 40 -5.59 -8.02 2.07
C ILE A 40 -4.49 -7.65 3.06
N GLU A 41 -4.89 -7.43 4.31
CA GLU A 41 -3.99 -7.19 5.43
C GLU A 41 -3.68 -8.52 6.14
N PRO A 42 -2.59 -8.60 6.91
CA PRO A 42 -2.28 -9.83 7.66
C PRO A 42 -3.30 -10.17 8.73
N ASN A 43 -3.95 -9.17 9.30
CA ASN A 43 -4.88 -9.34 10.43
C ASN A 43 -5.99 -8.30 10.36
N ASP A 44 -7.11 -8.61 11.00
CA ASP A 44 -8.13 -7.61 11.29
C ASP A 44 -7.53 -6.55 12.22
N PHE A 45 -7.94 -5.31 12.06
CA PHE A 45 -7.38 -4.21 12.83
C PHE A 45 -8.44 -3.15 13.12
N GLU A 46 -8.64 -2.85 14.40
CA GLU A 46 -9.53 -1.79 14.87
C GLU A 46 -10.93 -1.85 14.25
N GLY A 47 -11.50 -3.04 14.19
CA GLY A 47 -12.83 -3.24 13.62
C GLY A 47 -12.86 -3.29 12.09
N MET A 48 -11.72 -3.11 11.43
CA MET A 48 -11.60 -3.27 9.98
C MET A 48 -11.19 -4.70 9.66
N PRO A 49 -11.91 -5.39 8.76
CA PRO A 49 -11.53 -6.75 8.38
C PRO A 49 -10.22 -6.75 7.59
N ALA A 50 -9.46 -7.85 7.69
CA ALA A 50 -8.22 -8.00 6.94
C ALA A 50 -8.46 -7.91 5.42
N ARG A 51 -9.57 -8.47 4.94
CA ARG A 51 -9.92 -8.41 3.52
C ARG A 51 -10.99 -7.35 3.29
N MET A 52 -10.68 -6.42 2.41
CA MET A 52 -11.59 -5.36 2.00
C MET A 52 -11.71 -5.33 0.49
N THR A 53 -12.88 -4.99 -0.02
CA THR A 53 -13.14 -4.89 -1.45
C THR A 53 -13.75 -3.53 -1.78
N GLY A 54 -13.30 -2.94 -2.88
CA GLY A 54 -13.82 -1.67 -3.38
C GLY A 54 -13.00 -0.47 -2.94
N ILE A 55 -12.91 0.50 -3.83
CA ILE A 55 -12.05 1.66 -3.62
C ILE A 55 -12.50 2.52 -2.44
N ASP A 56 -13.79 2.56 -2.16
CA ASP A 56 -14.29 3.34 -1.01
C ASP A 56 -13.78 2.80 0.32
N ALA A 57 -13.71 1.46 0.46
CA ALA A 57 -13.17 0.83 1.67
C ALA A 57 -11.69 1.19 1.83
N ILE A 58 -10.94 1.25 0.73
CA ILE A 58 -9.53 1.59 0.76
C ILE A 58 -9.33 3.06 1.12
N ARG A 59 -10.15 3.95 0.58
CA ARG A 59 -10.14 5.37 0.94
C ARG A 59 -10.36 5.56 2.44
N LYS A 60 -11.38 4.89 2.99
CA LYS A 60 -11.71 4.97 4.41
C LYS A 60 -10.60 4.42 5.29
N LYS A 61 -9.99 3.31 4.89
CA LYS A 61 -8.87 2.72 5.63
C LYS A 61 -7.70 3.71 5.71
N ASN A 62 -7.35 4.32 4.59
CA ASN A 62 -6.25 5.28 4.55
C ASN A 62 -6.56 6.56 5.31
N GLN A 63 -7.79 7.07 5.20
CA GLN A 63 -8.21 8.23 5.98
C GLN A 63 -8.14 7.95 7.48
N TRP A 64 -8.64 6.78 7.90
CA TRP A 64 -8.56 6.36 9.30
C TRP A 64 -7.12 6.35 9.81
N TRP A 65 -6.22 5.81 9.00
CA TRP A 65 -4.80 5.74 9.33
C TRP A 65 -4.22 7.13 9.58
N PHE A 66 -4.44 8.07 8.66
CA PHE A 66 -3.92 9.43 8.80
C PHE A 66 -4.61 10.24 9.90
N GLU A 67 -5.85 9.92 10.23
CA GLU A 67 -6.55 10.58 11.33
C GLU A 67 -6.06 10.10 12.71
N ASN A 68 -5.49 8.91 12.78
CA ASN A 68 -5.09 8.32 14.05
C ASN A 68 -3.58 8.28 14.27
N PHE A 69 -2.78 8.44 13.22
CA PHE A 69 -1.33 8.37 13.32
C PHE A 69 -0.68 9.54 12.59
N ASP A 70 0.36 10.08 13.23
CA ASP A 70 1.32 10.93 12.53
C ASP A 70 2.38 10.01 11.92
N VAL A 71 2.73 10.26 10.68
CA VAL A 71 3.85 9.57 10.03
C VAL A 71 5.06 10.49 10.15
N ASP A 72 5.96 10.15 11.09
CA ASP A 72 7.11 10.97 11.43
C ASP A 72 8.27 10.77 10.45
N GLY A 73 8.30 9.62 9.79
CA GLY A 73 9.27 9.30 8.77
C GLY A 73 8.83 8.10 7.99
N HIS A 74 9.24 8.01 6.74
CA HIS A 74 8.94 6.86 5.91
C HIS A 74 10.04 6.62 4.88
N GLU A 75 10.20 5.36 4.51
CA GLU A 75 11.05 4.92 3.42
C GLU A 75 10.25 4.03 2.50
N VAL A 76 10.46 4.18 1.21
CA VAL A 76 9.80 3.38 0.18
C VAL A 76 10.90 2.79 -0.70
N ASP A 77 10.96 1.47 -0.77
CA ASP A 77 11.99 0.75 -1.52
C ASP A 77 11.32 -0.13 -2.58
N GLY A 78 11.76 0.04 -3.80
CA GLY A 78 11.22 -0.64 -4.97
C GLY A 78 11.00 0.33 -6.12
N PRO A 79 10.20 -0.06 -7.11
CA PRO A 79 9.42 -1.30 -7.18
C PRO A 79 10.25 -2.50 -7.66
N PHE A 80 9.85 -3.70 -7.25
CA PHE A 80 10.38 -4.97 -7.74
C PHE A 80 9.30 -5.65 -8.57
N VAL A 81 9.53 -5.82 -9.86
CA VAL A 81 8.48 -6.19 -10.81
C VAL A 81 8.65 -7.62 -11.31
N ASN A 82 7.53 -8.35 -11.38
CA ASN A 82 7.48 -9.68 -11.98
C ASN A 82 6.12 -9.87 -12.68
N GLY A 83 6.13 -9.82 -14.02
CA GLY A 83 4.92 -10.02 -14.80
C GLY A 83 3.84 -8.99 -14.53
N ASP A 84 2.71 -9.43 -14.04
CA ASP A 84 1.58 -8.57 -13.69
C ASP A 84 1.59 -8.13 -12.23
N GLN A 85 2.67 -8.44 -11.50
CA GLN A 85 2.79 -8.08 -10.10
C GLN A 85 4.03 -7.25 -9.83
N PHE A 86 3.98 -6.48 -8.77
CA PHE A 86 5.18 -5.82 -8.24
C PHE A 86 5.12 -5.73 -6.72
N ALA A 87 6.29 -5.66 -6.12
CA ALA A 87 6.43 -5.56 -4.67
C ALA A 87 7.07 -4.22 -4.31
N VAL A 88 6.67 -3.68 -3.17
CA VAL A 88 7.25 -2.46 -2.58
C VAL A 88 7.47 -2.72 -1.11
N ARG A 89 8.62 -2.32 -0.60
CA ARG A 89 8.90 -2.36 0.83
C ARG A 89 8.67 -0.98 1.43
N TYR A 90 7.88 -0.95 2.49
CA TYR A 90 7.59 0.27 3.24
C TYR A 90 8.15 0.17 4.64
N SER A 91 8.73 1.26 5.11
CA SER A 91 9.11 1.42 6.51
C SER A 91 8.56 2.74 7.01
N PHE A 92 7.89 2.72 8.15
CA PHE A 92 7.27 3.91 8.72
C PHE A 92 7.70 4.09 10.16
N GLU A 93 7.90 5.34 10.55
CA GLU A 93 7.94 5.74 11.94
C GLU A 93 6.67 6.51 12.22
N THR A 94 5.92 6.08 13.21
CA THR A 94 4.60 6.64 13.49
C THR A 94 4.45 7.03 14.94
N THR A 95 3.58 7.99 15.18
CA THR A 95 3.12 8.36 16.51
C THR A 95 1.60 8.24 16.55
N ASN A 96 1.08 7.45 17.47
CA ASN A 96 -0.37 7.39 17.70
C ASN A 96 -0.82 8.71 18.28
N LYS A 97 -1.75 9.40 17.63
CA LYS A 97 -2.20 10.73 18.04
C LYS A 97 -2.87 10.75 19.42
N LYS A 98 -3.48 9.63 19.78
CA LYS A 98 -4.23 9.49 21.04
C LYS A 98 -3.33 9.11 22.21
N THR A 99 -2.54 8.05 22.04
CA THR A 99 -1.68 7.51 23.10
C THR A 99 -0.31 8.14 23.15
N ARG A 100 0.12 8.80 22.07
CA ARG A 100 1.44 9.38 21.87
C ARG A 100 2.55 8.32 21.81
N GLN A 101 2.19 7.05 21.60
CA GLN A 101 3.18 5.98 21.43
C GLN A 101 3.82 6.05 20.06
N HIS A 102 5.13 5.88 20.04
CA HIS A 102 5.92 5.75 18.82
C HIS A 102 6.06 4.30 18.42
N ALA A 103 6.07 4.04 17.14
CA ALA A 103 6.31 2.70 16.62
C ALA A 103 7.07 2.78 15.30
N LYS A 104 7.84 1.72 15.04
CA LYS A 104 8.45 1.48 13.72
C LYS A 104 7.74 0.30 13.10
N LEU A 105 7.28 0.48 11.88
CA LEU A 105 6.57 -0.54 11.13
C LEU A 105 7.33 -0.82 9.84
N SER A 106 7.43 -2.08 9.48
CA SER A 106 8.02 -2.48 8.21
C SER A 106 7.14 -3.53 7.56
N GLU A 107 6.84 -3.35 6.30
CA GLU A 107 5.97 -4.25 5.57
C GLU A 107 6.36 -4.35 4.12
N ILE A 108 5.95 -5.43 3.47
CA ILE A 108 6.04 -5.58 2.04
C ILE A 108 4.63 -5.66 1.49
N ALA A 109 4.36 -4.88 0.44
CA ALA A 109 3.11 -4.96 -0.28
C ALA A 109 3.36 -5.59 -1.65
N VAL A 110 2.51 -6.55 -2.02
CA VAL A 110 2.50 -7.13 -3.36
C VAL A 110 1.24 -6.68 -4.06
N TYR A 111 1.42 -6.04 -5.20
CA TYR A 111 0.33 -5.49 -6.01
C TYR A 111 0.15 -6.30 -7.27
N THR A 112 -1.09 -6.52 -7.66
CA THR A 112 -1.43 -7.14 -8.93
C THR A 112 -2.09 -6.10 -9.83
N VAL A 113 -1.59 -5.97 -11.06
CA VAL A 113 -2.07 -5.01 -12.05
C VAL A 113 -2.89 -5.74 -13.10
N LYS A 114 -4.09 -5.23 -13.38
CA LYS A 114 -4.96 -5.72 -14.44
C LYS A 114 -5.55 -4.53 -15.18
N GLY A 115 -5.46 -4.56 -16.49
CA GLY A 115 -6.02 -3.46 -17.31
C GLY A 115 -5.42 -2.11 -16.99
N GLY A 116 -4.15 -2.06 -16.60
CA GLY A 116 -3.46 -0.82 -16.28
C GLY A 116 -3.82 -0.22 -14.92
N LYS A 117 -4.52 -0.97 -14.08
CA LYS A 117 -4.91 -0.53 -12.72
C LYS A 117 -4.50 -1.57 -11.69
N ILE A 118 -4.31 -1.13 -10.46
CA ILE A 118 -4.04 -2.02 -9.34
C ILE A 118 -5.36 -2.68 -8.93
N ALA A 119 -5.44 -4.01 -9.15
CA ALA A 119 -6.63 -4.80 -8.85
C ALA A 119 -6.57 -5.45 -7.47
N GLN A 120 -5.37 -5.66 -6.93
CA GLN A 120 -5.18 -6.25 -5.61
C GLN A 120 -3.92 -5.68 -4.97
N GLU A 121 -3.99 -5.45 -3.67
CA GLU A 121 -2.82 -5.19 -2.83
C GLU A 121 -2.85 -6.17 -1.67
N ARG A 122 -1.70 -6.76 -1.37
CA ARG A 122 -1.58 -7.70 -0.26
C ARG A 122 -0.36 -7.34 0.57
N PHE A 123 -0.57 -7.19 1.87
CA PHE A 123 0.46 -6.72 2.80
C PHE A 123 1.02 -7.87 3.64
N PHE A 124 2.31 -7.84 3.84
CA PHE A 124 3.05 -8.81 4.65
C PHE A 124 3.83 -8.04 5.70
N ASP A 125 3.56 -8.34 6.97
CA ASP A 125 4.27 -7.71 8.08
C ASP A 125 5.61 -8.36 8.31
N GLN A 126 6.59 -7.56 8.72
CA GLN A 126 7.85 -8.10 9.18
C GLN A 126 7.65 -8.75 10.55
N VAL A 127 8.07 -10.01 10.68
CA VAL A 127 8.11 -10.67 11.98
C VAL A 127 9.38 -10.23 12.70
N THR A 128 9.22 -9.69 13.89
CA THR A 128 10.35 -9.23 14.70
C THR A 128 10.49 -10.10 15.93
N ASP A 129 11.69 -10.16 16.48
CA ASP A 129 11.94 -10.87 17.73
C ASP A 129 11.21 -10.18 18.88
N ARG A 130 10.79 -10.99 19.82
CA ARG A 130 10.00 -10.54 20.96
C ARG A 130 10.70 -10.77 22.27
#